data_67cc57048b1230cb996031c7509d3555
#
_entry.id   67cc57048b1230cb996031c7509d3555
#
_cell.length_a   1.000
_cell.length_b   1.000
_cell.length_c   1.000
_cell.angle_alpha   90.00
_cell.angle_beta   90.00
_cell.angle_gamma   90.00
#
_symmetry.space_group_name_H-M   'P 1'
#
loop_
_entity.id
_entity.type
_entity.pdbx_description
1 polymer ?
#
loop_
_entity_poly.entity_id
_entity_poly.type
_entity_poly.pdbx_seq_one_letter_code
_entity_poly.pdbx_strand_id
1 'polypeptide(L)'
;MRKFEIIVILLLIVIIGGGLYWLNKDNSISMEQEGKTTLSPTQIKSIEAIGQWEFLSISDEELIDTVRKGLISDDELVRIYYGTLRLGINMREVGTEWLSAEGDTIICTLPPIRLLDRNFIDEAKTRSFFEEGKWTGKDRQDMYKRAYEAMLSLIHIS
;
A
#
# COMPACT_ATOMS: atom_id res chain seq x y z
N MET A 1 61.08 -43.43 -4.46
CA MET A 1 60.18 -42.52 -3.68
C MET A 1 59.77 -41.28 -4.49
N ARG A 2 60.68 -40.52 -5.09
CA ARG A 2 60.35 -39.31 -5.87
C ARG A 2 59.31 -39.49 -7.00
N LYS A 3 59.31 -40.63 -7.72
CA LYS A 3 58.34 -40.84 -8.80
C LYS A 3 56.91 -41.04 -8.31
N PHE A 4 56.74 -41.69 -7.17
CA PHE A 4 55.43 -41.87 -6.56
C PHE A 4 54.86 -40.56 -6.03
N GLU A 5 55.66 -39.73 -5.40
CA GLU A 5 55.24 -38.39 -4.90
C GLU A 5 54.78 -37.50 -6.02
N ILE A 6 55.48 -37.50 -7.18
CA ILE A 6 55.11 -36.72 -8.35
C ILE A 6 53.74 -37.16 -8.90
N ILE A 7 53.49 -38.47 -8.95
CA ILE A 7 52.20 -39.02 -9.42
C ILE A 7 51.06 -38.63 -8.47
N VAL A 8 51.28 -38.64 -7.15
CA VAL A 8 50.27 -38.20 -6.18
C VAL A 8 49.95 -36.73 -6.30
N ILE A 9 50.96 -35.89 -6.48
CA ILE A 9 50.79 -34.45 -6.67
C ILE A 9 50.00 -34.13 -7.98
N LEU A 10 50.32 -34.81 -9.06
CA LEU A 10 49.60 -34.65 -10.35
C LEU A 10 48.15 -35.09 -10.21
N LEU A 11 47.86 -36.18 -9.49
CA LEU A 11 46.50 -36.66 -9.25
C LEU A 11 45.69 -35.68 -8.38
N LEU A 12 46.32 -35.08 -7.36
CA LEU A 12 45.70 -34.02 -6.55
C LEU A 12 45.35 -32.79 -7.36
N ILE A 13 46.23 -32.35 -8.26
CA ILE A 13 45.99 -31.19 -9.15
C ILE A 13 44.80 -31.46 -10.08
N VAL A 14 44.68 -32.70 -10.61
CA VAL A 14 43.55 -33.07 -11.49
C VAL A 14 42.26 -33.12 -10.71
N ILE A 15 42.25 -33.63 -9.46
CA ILE A 15 41.05 -33.66 -8.61
C ILE A 15 40.63 -32.26 -8.23
N ILE A 16 41.53 -31.40 -7.78
CA ILE A 16 41.25 -30.03 -7.42
C ILE A 16 40.79 -29.21 -8.66
N GLY A 17 41.47 -29.32 -9.77
CA GLY A 17 41.11 -28.66 -11.02
C GLY A 17 39.77 -29.12 -11.58
N GLY A 18 39.51 -30.43 -11.55
CA GLY A 18 38.23 -31.01 -11.95
C GLY A 18 37.07 -30.63 -11.01
N GLY A 19 37.33 -30.61 -9.71
CA GLY A 19 36.37 -30.17 -8.70
C GLY A 19 36.02 -28.69 -8.86
N LEU A 20 36.99 -27.81 -9.03
CA LEU A 20 36.78 -26.38 -9.30
C LEU A 20 36.08 -26.15 -10.63
N TYR A 21 36.39 -26.91 -11.66
CA TYR A 21 35.69 -26.83 -12.93
C TYR A 21 34.22 -27.26 -12.81
N TRP A 22 33.94 -28.34 -12.05
CA TRP A 22 32.59 -28.82 -11.84
C TRP A 22 31.75 -27.85 -10.97
N LEU A 23 32.34 -27.29 -9.92
CA LEU A 23 31.71 -26.25 -9.07
C LEU A 23 31.45 -24.94 -9.85
N ASN A 24 32.35 -24.59 -10.80
CA ASN A 24 32.17 -23.38 -11.61
C ASN A 24 31.21 -23.58 -12.77
N LYS A 25 30.94 -24.82 -13.18
CA LYS A 25 30.01 -25.13 -14.29
C LYS A 25 28.57 -24.89 -13.91
N ASP A 26 28.20 -25.14 -12.64
CA ASP A 26 26.84 -24.91 -12.14
C ASP A 26 26.67 -23.49 -11.49
N ASN A 27 27.78 -22.78 -11.29
CA ASN A 27 27.83 -21.44 -10.74
C ASN A 27 28.22 -20.42 -11.83
N SER A 28 27.72 -20.59 -13.04
CA SER A 28 27.66 -19.48 -13.97
C SER A 28 26.64 -18.47 -13.41
N ILE A 29 27.10 -17.63 -12.50
CA ILE A 29 26.57 -16.28 -12.36
C ILE A 29 26.86 -15.67 -13.75
N SER A 30 25.92 -15.81 -14.65
CA SER A 30 25.85 -14.97 -15.82
C SER A 30 25.62 -13.58 -15.28
N MET A 31 26.68 -12.83 -15.05
CA MET A 31 26.63 -11.39 -15.12
C MET A 31 26.34 -11.10 -16.60
N GLU A 32 25.06 -11.21 -16.94
CA GLU A 32 24.52 -10.71 -18.19
C GLU A 32 24.54 -9.19 -18.04
N GLN A 33 25.72 -8.63 -18.31
CA GLN A 33 25.98 -7.21 -18.39
C GLN A 33 25.57 -6.75 -19.81
N GLU A 34 24.32 -6.97 -20.13
CA GLU A 34 23.61 -6.19 -21.15
C GLU A 34 22.59 -5.33 -20.36
N GLY A 35 22.68 -4.01 -20.52
CA GLY A 35 21.95 -2.98 -19.83
C GLY A 35 20.43 -3.00 -20.03
N LYS A 36 19.80 -4.16 -19.88
CA LYS A 36 18.34 -4.32 -19.79
C LYS A 36 17.98 -4.53 -18.34
N THR A 37 17.45 -3.48 -17.74
CA THR A 37 16.81 -3.60 -16.43
C THR A 37 15.54 -4.42 -16.60
N THR A 38 15.60 -5.72 -16.31
CA THR A 38 14.45 -6.62 -16.34
C THR A 38 14.09 -7.00 -14.92
N LEU A 39 12.83 -6.72 -14.54
CA LEU A 39 12.29 -7.21 -13.27
C LEU A 39 11.92 -8.69 -13.42
N SER A 40 12.34 -9.51 -12.47
CA SER A 40 11.96 -10.92 -12.46
C SER A 40 10.49 -11.09 -12.09
N PRO A 41 9.81 -12.15 -12.55
CA PRO A 41 8.42 -12.42 -12.15
C PRO A 41 8.22 -12.49 -10.63
N THR A 42 9.22 -12.93 -9.89
CA THR A 42 9.19 -12.98 -8.42
C THR A 42 9.20 -11.57 -7.81
N GLN A 43 9.99 -10.65 -8.37
CA GLN A 43 10.02 -9.24 -7.93
C GLN A 43 8.67 -8.56 -8.21
N ILE A 44 8.09 -8.79 -9.39
CA ILE A 44 6.76 -8.27 -9.77
C ILE A 44 5.71 -8.74 -8.77
N LYS A 45 5.65 -10.05 -8.49
CA LYS A 45 4.71 -10.62 -7.50
C LYS A 45 4.94 -10.06 -6.09
N SER A 46 6.18 -9.80 -5.70
CA SER A 46 6.49 -9.20 -4.40
C SER A 46 5.97 -7.77 -4.29
N ILE A 47 6.03 -7.00 -5.37
CA ILE A 47 5.49 -5.64 -5.45
C ILE A 47 3.96 -5.68 -5.37
N GLU A 48 3.32 -6.57 -6.12
CA GLU A 48 1.86 -6.77 -6.08
C GLU A 48 1.36 -7.20 -4.69
N ALA A 49 2.15 -8.01 -3.98
CA ALA A 49 1.83 -8.50 -2.64
C ALA A 49 1.80 -7.41 -1.56
N ILE A 50 2.39 -6.23 -1.79
CA ILE A 50 2.31 -5.07 -0.89
C ILE A 50 0.84 -4.65 -0.71
N GLY A 51 0.02 -4.82 -1.76
CA GLY A 51 -1.41 -4.58 -1.71
C GLY A 51 -1.75 -3.10 -1.91
N GLN A 52 -1.92 -2.33 -0.85
CA GLN A 52 -2.27 -0.90 -0.95
C GLN A 52 -1.05 -0.01 -0.74
N TRP A 53 -0.89 0.99 -1.60
CA TRP A 53 0.11 2.03 -1.46
C TRP A 53 -0.57 3.34 -1.10
N GLU A 54 -0.35 3.80 0.11
CA GLU A 54 -0.84 5.09 0.61
C GLU A 54 0.16 6.18 0.24
N PHE A 55 -0.33 7.23 -0.41
CA PHE A 55 0.48 8.39 -0.79
C PHE A 55 0.19 9.61 0.07
N LEU A 56 -1.05 9.70 0.59
CA LEU A 56 -1.49 10.82 1.40
C LEU A 56 -2.47 10.35 2.46
N SER A 57 -2.29 10.84 3.67
CA SER A 57 -3.23 10.67 4.78
C SER A 57 -3.61 12.04 5.31
N ILE A 58 -4.91 12.31 5.40
CA ILE A 58 -5.47 13.55 5.91
C ILE A 58 -6.33 13.19 7.12
N SER A 59 -5.93 13.66 8.31
CA SER A 59 -6.76 13.56 9.50
C SER A 59 -7.54 14.86 9.67
N ASP A 60 -8.83 14.73 9.93
CA ASP A 60 -9.76 15.85 10.04
C ASP A 60 -10.71 15.68 11.22
N GLU A 61 -11.22 16.81 11.68
CA GLU A 61 -12.17 16.91 12.79
C GLU A 61 -13.33 17.80 12.37
N GLU A 62 -14.51 17.20 12.20
CA GLU A 62 -15.73 17.92 11.82
C GLU A 62 -16.68 18.10 12.98
N LEU A 63 -17.09 19.34 13.21
CA LEU A 63 -18.11 19.70 14.18
C LEU A 63 -19.42 19.89 13.44
N ILE A 64 -20.38 19.03 13.73
CA ILE A 64 -21.72 19.08 13.14
C ILE A 64 -22.73 19.47 14.23
N ASP A 65 -23.46 20.53 13.96
CA ASP A 65 -24.56 21.00 14.79
C ASP A 65 -25.93 20.71 14.16
N THR A 66 -26.92 20.52 14.97
CA THR A 66 -28.33 20.37 14.57
C THR A 66 -29.21 20.98 15.61
N VAL A 67 -30.07 21.92 15.17
CA VAL A 67 -31.03 22.60 16.01
C VAL A 67 -32.45 22.22 15.59
N ARG A 68 -33.27 21.81 16.53
CA ARG A 68 -34.71 21.57 16.35
C ARG A 68 -35.51 22.65 17.07
N LYS A 69 -36.21 23.46 16.26
CA LYS A 69 -37.07 24.53 16.82
C LYS A 69 -38.24 23.95 17.62
N GLY A 70 -38.35 24.33 18.88
CA GLY A 70 -39.44 24.02 19.75
C GLY A 70 -40.39 25.20 19.95
N LEU A 71 -41.52 24.96 20.63
CA LEU A 71 -42.47 26.04 20.95
C LEU A 71 -42.06 26.82 22.21
N ILE A 72 -41.28 26.20 23.09
CA ILE A 72 -40.88 26.78 24.39
C ILE A 72 -39.34 26.93 24.44
N SER A 73 -38.63 25.93 23.98
CA SER A 73 -37.16 25.92 23.87
C SER A 73 -36.75 25.16 22.63
N ASP A 74 -35.58 25.47 22.10
CA ASP A 74 -34.97 24.74 21.00
C ASP A 74 -34.15 23.57 21.57
N ASP A 75 -34.21 22.41 20.93
CA ASP A 75 -33.31 21.28 21.18
C ASP A 75 -32.05 21.46 20.33
N GLU A 76 -30.88 21.25 20.89
CA GLU A 76 -29.61 21.37 20.19
C GLU A 76 -28.74 20.14 20.42
N LEU A 77 -28.13 19.64 19.33
CA LEU A 77 -27.14 18.55 19.36
C LEU A 77 -25.90 18.96 18.56
N VAL A 78 -24.76 18.98 19.25
CA VAL A 78 -23.45 19.23 18.62
C VAL A 78 -22.58 17.99 18.79
N ARG A 79 -22.07 17.47 17.69
CA ARG A 79 -21.20 16.30 17.73
C ARG A 79 -19.90 16.57 16.98
N ILE A 80 -18.82 15.99 17.51
CA ILE A 80 -17.49 16.03 16.90
C ILE A 80 -17.21 14.66 16.31
N TYR A 81 -16.88 14.65 15.03
CA TYR A 81 -16.50 13.48 14.26
C TYR A 81 -15.02 13.57 13.92
N TYR A 82 -14.30 12.47 14.09
CA TYR A 82 -12.88 12.36 13.73
C TYR A 82 -12.74 11.40 12.57
N GLY A 83 -12.00 11.78 11.56
CA GLY A 83 -11.77 10.96 10.37
C GLY A 83 -10.33 10.98 9.91
N THR A 84 -9.95 9.94 9.17
CA THR A 84 -8.66 9.89 8.49
C THR A 84 -8.87 9.35 7.07
N LEU A 85 -8.75 10.26 6.09
CA LEU A 85 -8.86 9.92 4.68
C LEU A 85 -7.50 9.47 4.17
N ARG A 86 -7.43 8.25 3.63
CA ARG A 86 -6.21 7.66 3.08
C ARG A 86 -6.34 7.55 1.57
N LEU A 87 -5.48 8.25 0.84
CA LEU A 87 -5.44 8.27 -0.61
C LEU A 87 -4.27 7.47 -1.13
N GLY A 88 -4.52 6.65 -2.12
CA GLY A 88 -3.49 5.79 -2.69
C GLY A 88 -3.99 4.94 -3.83
N ILE A 89 -3.20 3.93 -4.18
CA ILE A 89 -3.54 2.93 -5.18
C ILE A 89 -3.65 1.55 -4.53
N ASN A 90 -4.49 0.72 -5.13
CA ASN A 90 -4.62 -0.68 -4.74
C ASN A 90 -3.94 -1.56 -5.80
N MET A 91 -2.78 -2.13 -5.48
CA MET A 91 -2.00 -2.99 -6.38
C MET A 91 -2.70 -4.31 -6.74
N ARG A 92 -3.79 -4.67 -6.04
CA ARG A 92 -4.64 -5.80 -6.44
C ARG A 92 -5.52 -5.52 -7.66
N GLU A 93 -5.63 -4.25 -8.04
CA GLU A 93 -6.42 -3.79 -9.19
C GLU A 93 -5.56 -3.57 -10.46
N VAL A 94 -4.25 -3.81 -10.38
CA VAL A 94 -3.37 -3.71 -11.56
C VAL A 94 -3.69 -4.82 -12.56
N GLY A 95 -3.55 -4.50 -13.85
CA GLY A 95 -3.66 -5.48 -14.92
C GLY A 95 -2.44 -6.40 -14.98
N THR A 96 -2.51 -7.48 -15.75
CA THR A 96 -1.42 -8.46 -15.87
C THR A 96 -0.13 -7.88 -16.49
N GLU A 97 -0.25 -6.78 -17.24
CA GLU A 97 0.85 -6.11 -17.96
C GLU A 97 1.11 -4.70 -17.42
N TRP A 98 0.88 -4.49 -16.11
CA TRP A 98 1.08 -3.17 -15.48
C TRP A 98 2.54 -2.72 -15.53
N LEU A 99 3.45 -3.66 -15.74
CA LEU A 99 4.88 -3.44 -15.80
C LEU A 99 5.43 -4.05 -17.11
N SER A 100 6.00 -3.23 -17.95
CA SER A 100 6.66 -3.64 -19.21
C SER A 100 8.04 -3.01 -19.34
N ALA A 101 8.94 -3.66 -20.07
CA ALA A 101 10.27 -3.15 -20.36
C ALA A 101 10.41 -2.90 -21.87
N GLU A 102 10.78 -1.68 -22.23
CA GLU A 102 11.08 -1.28 -23.60
C GLU A 102 12.50 -0.72 -23.69
N GLY A 103 13.45 -1.53 -24.16
CA GLY A 103 14.87 -1.16 -24.17
C GLY A 103 15.38 -0.95 -22.74
N ASP A 104 15.86 0.25 -22.44
CA ASP A 104 16.37 0.65 -21.11
C ASP A 104 15.29 1.27 -20.21
N THR A 105 14.04 1.27 -20.65
CA THR A 105 12.93 1.93 -19.93
C THR A 105 11.99 0.90 -19.35
N ILE A 106 11.59 1.09 -18.09
CA ILE A 106 10.50 0.35 -17.45
C ILE A 106 9.26 1.23 -17.44
N ILE A 107 8.20 0.74 -18.06
CA ILE A 107 6.89 1.40 -18.09
C ILE A 107 6.00 0.76 -17.05
N CYS A 108 5.45 1.60 -16.14
CA CYS A 108 4.53 1.18 -15.10
C CYS A 108 3.15 1.82 -15.35
N THR A 109 2.12 1.00 -15.55
CA THR A 109 0.74 1.45 -15.66
C THR A 109 0.02 1.18 -14.34
N LEU A 110 -0.13 2.22 -13.53
CA LEU A 110 -0.73 2.12 -12.20
C LEU A 110 -2.24 2.41 -12.26
N PRO A 111 -3.05 1.83 -11.35
CA PRO A 111 -4.44 2.17 -11.21
C PRO A 111 -4.61 3.61 -10.71
N PRO A 112 -5.79 4.23 -10.89
CA PRO A 112 -6.02 5.59 -10.46
C PRO A 112 -5.92 5.71 -8.93
N ILE A 113 -5.43 6.85 -8.47
CA ILE A 113 -5.42 7.20 -7.05
C ILE A 113 -6.87 7.38 -6.60
N ARG A 114 -7.20 6.77 -5.47
CA ARG A 114 -8.54 6.85 -4.88
C ARG A 114 -8.48 6.72 -3.36
N LEU A 115 -9.61 6.96 -2.71
CA LEU A 115 -9.78 6.72 -1.29
C LEU A 115 -9.65 5.21 -1.01
N LEU A 116 -8.72 4.84 -0.13
CA LEU A 116 -8.43 3.44 0.20
C LEU A 116 -9.48 2.84 1.14
N ASP A 117 -9.99 3.64 2.10
CA ASP A 117 -10.99 3.23 3.07
C ASP A 117 -12.26 4.06 2.93
N ARG A 118 -13.40 3.40 2.77
CA ARG A 118 -14.70 4.09 2.75
C ARG A 118 -15.20 4.44 4.17
N ASN A 119 -14.76 3.69 5.17
CA ASN A 119 -15.13 3.92 6.57
C ASN A 119 -14.01 4.68 7.28
N PHE A 120 -13.78 5.92 6.86
CA PHE A 120 -12.69 6.75 7.35
C PHE A 120 -13.05 7.53 8.63
N ILE A 121 -14.33 7.58 9.04
CA ILE A 121 -14.75 8.19 10.31
C ILE A 121 -14.56 7.19 11.44
N ASP A 122 -13.85 7.62 12.49
CA ASP A 122 -13.63 6.85 13.71
C ASP A 122 -14.83 7.03 14.65
N GLU A 123 -15.79 6.11 14.56
CA GLU A 123 -16.99 6.15 15.41
C GLU A 123 -16.67 6.02 16.91
N ALA A 124 -15.59 5.35 17.27
CA ALA A 124 -15.18 5.17 18.64
C ALA A 124 -14.70 6.49 19.28
N LYS A 125 -14.15 7.40 18.46
CA LYS A 125 -13.75 8.74 18.90
C LYS A 125 -14.88 9.76 18.80
N THR A 126 -15.93 9.48 18.01
CA THR A 126 -17.07 10.38 17.86
C THR A 126 -17.77 10.62 19.20
N ARG A 127 -17.98 11.87 19.55
CA ARG A 127 -18.58 12.27 20.84
C ARG A 127 -19.58 13.41 20.69
N SER A 128 -20.58 13.46 21.57
CA SER A 128 -21.43 14.64 21.73
C SER A 128 -20.63 15.70 22.50
N PHE A 129 -20.52 16.88 21.91
CA PHE A 129 -19.96 18.07 22.57
C PHE A 129 -21.02 18.77 23.39
N PHE A 130 -22.21 18.87 22.83
CA PHE A 130 -23.40 19.44 23.50
C PHE A 130 -24.62 18.64 23.08
N GLU A 131 -25.54 18.36 24.03
CA GLU A 131 -26.76 17.62 23.77
C GLU A 131 -27.86 18.09 24.70
N GLU A 132 -28.88 18.75 24.14
CA GLU A 132 -30.11 19.16 24.82
C GLU A 132 -31.31 18.62 24.03
N GLY A 133 -32.31 18.13 24.72
CA GLY A 133 -33.50 17.54 24.13
C GLY A 133 -33.39 16.04 23.86
N LYS A 134 -34.30 15.52 23.03
CA LYS A 134 -34.38 14.09 22.69
C LYS A 134 -34.00 13.85 21.25
N TRP A 135 -32.93 13.11 21.03
CA TRP A 135 -32.39 12.81 19.70
C TRP A 135 -32.55 11.34 19.36
N THR A 136 -33.00 11.06 18.12
CA THR A 136 -33.19 9.71 17.61
C THR A 136 -31.94 9.17 16.95
N GLY A 137 -31.90 7.85 16.70
CA GLY A 137 -30.82 7.25 15.89
C GLY A 137 -30.75 7.82 14.47
N LYS A 138 -31.91 8.20 13.89
CA LYS A 138 -31.97 8.83 12.57
C LYS A 138 -31.29 10.20 12.58
N ASP A 139 -31.56 11.04 13.58
CA ASP A 139 -30.92 12.36 13.68
C ASP A 139 -29.40 12.23 13.74
N ARG A 140 -28.88 11.26 14.51
CA ARG A 140 -27.45 10.98 14.62
C ARG A 140 -26.85 10.44 13.31
N GLN A 141 -27.63 9.66 12.57
CA GLN A 141 -27.21 9.15 11.24
C GLN A 141 -27.15 10.27 10.20
N ASP A 142 -28.11 11.20 10.24
CA ASP A 142 -28.11 12.36 9.34
C ASP A 142 -26.89 13.27 9.63
N MET A 143 -26.54 13.46 10.91
CA MET A 143 -25.32 14.18 11.30
C MET A 143 -24.06 13.46 10.83
N TYR A 144 -23.99 12.14 11.00
CA TYR A 144 -22.87 11.33 10.50
C TYR A 144 -22.68 11.49 8.97
N LYS A 145 -23.80 11.47 8.22
CA LYS A 145 -23.75 11.66 6.77
C LYS A 145 -23.22 13.04 6.39
N ARG A 146 -23.64 14.09 7.11
CA ARG A 146 -23.12 15.46 6.90
C ARG A 146 -21.62 15.54 7.18
N ALA A 147 -21.15 14.95 8.28
CA ALA A 147 -19.72 14.88 8.60
C ALA A 147 -18.94 14.12 7.51
N TYR A 148 -19.47 12.98 7.06
CA TYR A 148 -18.89 12.18 6.00
C TYR A 148 -18.73 12.97 4.70
N GLU A 149 -19.78 13.69 4.29
CA GLU A 149 -19.77 14.53 3.07
C GLU A 149 -18.81 15.73 3.21
N ALA A 150 -18.76 16.36 4.39
CA ALA A 150 -17.85 17.47 4.67
C ALA A 150 -16.39 17.03 4.55
N MET A 151 -16.01 15.96 5.27
CA MET A 151 -14.65 15.41 5.20
C MET A 151 -14.30 14.94 3.78
N LEU A 152 -15.23 14.29 3.08
CA LEU A 152 -14.99 13.83 1.71
C LEU A 152 -14.73 14.99 0.75
N SER A 153 -15.29 16.15 1.01
CA SER A 153 -15.07 17.35 0.20
C SER A 153 -13.62 17.84 0.21
N LEU A 154 -12.85 17.50 1.25
CA LEU A 154 -11.42 17.86 1.35
C LEU A 154 -10.56 17.18 0.27
N ILE A 155 -11.01 16.01 -0.22
CA ILE A 155 -10.30 15.24 -1.23
C ILE A 155 -11.02 15.27 -2.59
N HIS A 156 -11.86 16.29 -2.82
CA HIS A 156 -12.57 16.41 -4.08
C HIS A 156 -11.58 16.63 -5.23
N ILE A 157 -11.23 15.54 -5.87
CA ILE A 157 -10.45 15.53 -7.11
C ILE A 157 -11.47 15.73 -8.24
N SER A 158 -11.52 16.92 -8.79
CA SER A 158 -12.36 17.28 -9.94
C SER A 158 -11.85 16.62 -11.21
#